data_72dcea76c5fbe1f3bd91aff9462cd1f5
#
_entry.id   72dcea76c5fbe1f3bd91aff9462cd1f5
#
_cell.length_a   1.000
_cell.length_b   1.000
_cell.length_c   1.000
_cell.angle_alpha   90.00
_cell.angle_beta   90.00
_cell.angle_gamma   90.00
#
_symmetry.space_group_name_H-M   'P 1'
#
loop_
_entity.id
_entity.type
_entity.pdbx_description
1 polymer ?
#
loop_
_entity_poly.entity_id
_entity_poly.type
_entity_poly.pdbx_seq_one_letter_code
_entity_poly.pdbx_strand_id
1 'polypeptide(L)'
;MQSVWITGASSGIGEACAYRYAEEGARLALTSSSADRLETVAARCRELGAEEVTIFPFDLTCLDGIDNLTDNVWDALGGIDIVMLNAGISQRTNVEDTSMEMVRKIMEINYFAPVAIAKGLLPKMSARGGGKIAVTTSIAGRFGFPLRCGYSSSKFALYGFFETLQAEYYNAGIRVTIVCPGRVQTNISRYALDKGGKPHGVMDPGQAGGMTAEAAARVITRAIAKEKKDVLVGRKELLMVYIKRFFPGLCATLARKIKPM
;
A
#
# COMPACT_ATOMS: atom_id res chain seq x y z
N MET A 1 -1.88 -23.95 2.59
CA MET A 1 -2.39 -22.84 3.38
C MET A 1 -1.41 -21.67 3.24
N GLN A 2 -1.87 -20.43 3.06
CA GLN A 2 -1.00 -19.29 2.74
C GLN A 2 -0.66 -18.49 4.01
N SER A 3 0.59 -18.09 4.13
CA SER A 3 1.08 -17.15 5.15
C SER A 3 1.16 -15.75 4.55
N VAL A 4 0.37 -14.80 5.08
CA VAL A 4 0.22 -13.46 4.50
C VAL A 4 0.56 -12.39 5.51
N TRP A 5 1.51 -11.53 5.20
CA TRP A 5 1.83 -10.34 5.98
C TRP A 5 1.26 -9.08 5.32
N ILE A 6 0.51 -8.26 6.06
CA ILE A 6 -0.12 -7.04 5.55
C ILE A 6 0.29 -5.84 6.40
N THR A 7 0.95 -4.84 5.80
CA THR A 7 1.21 -3.55 6.44
C THR A 7 0.06 -2.56 6.16
N GLY A 8 -0.23 -1.68 7.11
CA GLY A 8 -1.39 -0.79 7.03
C GLY A 8 -2.72 -1.55 7.11
N ALA A 9 -2.73 -2.64 7.89
CA ALA A 9 -3.87 -3.55 7.99
C ALA A 9 -5.02 -3.02 8.85
N SER A 10 -4.84 -1.93 9.60
CA SER A 10 -5.83 -1.42 10.57
C SER A 10 -7.00 -0.65 9.95
N SER A 11 -7.04 -0.48 8.63
CA SER A 11 -8.15 0.22 7.95
C SER A 11 -8.09 0.07 6.42
N GLY A 12 -9.23 0.30 5.76
CA GLY A 12 -9.34 0.50 4.33
C GLY A 12 -8.91 -0.71 3.49
N ILE A 13 -8.01 -0.51 2.51
CA ILE A 13 -7.60 -1.58 1.58
C ILE A 13 -6.90 -2.71 2.32
N GLY A 14 -6.00 -2.40 3.27
CA GLY A 14 -5.26 -3.41 4.03
C GLY A 14 -6.18 -4.28 4.89
N GLU A 15 -7.10 -3.65 5.62
CA GLU A 15 -8.15 -4.32 6.40
C GLU A 15 -9.02 -5.22 5.51
N ALA A 16 -9.54 -4.68 4.41
CA ALA A 16 -10.39 -5.45 3.49
C ALA A 16 -9.65 -6.64 2.84
N CYS A 17 -8.34 -6.49 2.56
CA CYS A 17 -7.52 -7.61 2.09
C CYS A 17 -7.28 -8.65 3.19
N ALA A 18 -7.09 -8.22 4.46
CA ALA A 18 -6.96 -9.14 5.58
C ALA A 18 -8.21 -10.01 5.73
N TYR A 19 -9.40 -9.41 5.63
CA TYR A 19 -10.67 -10.15 5.65
C TYR A 19 -10.78 -11.16 4.51
N ARG A 20 -10.37 -10.78 3.29
CA ARG A 20 -10.39 -11.70 2.14
C ARG A 20 -9.46 -12.91 2.33
N TYR A 21 -8.25 -12.70 2.83
CA TYR A 21 -7.35 -13.80 3.12
C TYR A 21 -7.82 -14.65 4.32
N ALA A 22 -8.48 -14.03 5.30
CA ALA A 22 -9.12 -14.75 6.42
C ALA A 22 -10.20 -15.70 5.93
N GLU A 23 -11.09 -15.26 5.01
CA GLU A 23 -12.11 -16.11 4.37
C GLU A 23 -11.51 -17.30 3.59
N GLU A 24 -10.25 -17.21 3.17
CA GLU A 24 -9.49 -18.27 2.49
C GLU A 24 -8.70 -19.16 3.47
N GLY A 25 -8.87 -18.95 4.79
CA GLY A 25 -8.21 -19.74 5.84
C GLY A 25 -6.71 -19.44 5.97
N ALA A 26 -6.24 -18.25 5.61
CA ALA A 26 -4.83 -17.90 5.67
C ALA A 26 -4.33 -17.68 7.11
N ARG A 27 -3.01 -17.86 7.31
CA ARG A 27 -2.28 -17.38 8.49
C ARG A 27 -1.87 -15.93 8.25
N LEU A 28 -2.24 -15.03 9.16
CA LEU A 28 -2.12 -13.59 8.96
C LEU A 28 -1.16 -12.95 9.97
N ALA A 29 -0.25 -12.12 9.48
CA ALA A 29 0.47 -11.12 10.27
C ALA A 29 -0.02 -9.72 9.87
N LEU A 30 -0.50 -8.94 10.82
CA LEU A 30 -1.10 -7.64 10.59
C LEU A 30 -0.26 -6.55 11.25
N THR A 31 0.19 -5.54 10.49
CA THR A 31 1.03 -4.44 10.99
C THR A 31 0.38 -3.08 10.74
N SER A 32 0.34 -2.26 11.76
CA SER A 32 0.08 -0.81 11.72
C SER A 32 0.53 -0.16 13.04
N SER A 33 0.50 1.17 13.13
CA SER A 33 0.85 1.90 14.35
C SER A 33 -0.24 1.87 15.45
N SER A 34 -1.47 1.40 15.16
CA SER A 34 -2.58 1.36 16.12
C SER A 34 -2.87 -0.07 16.55
N ALA A 35 -2.41 -0.45 17.75
CA ALA A 35 -2.65 -1.77 18.34
C ALA A 35 -4.15 -2.09 18.46
N ASP A 36 -4.95 -1.16 19.00
CA ASP A 36 -6.37 -1.38 19.25
C ASP A 36 -7.16 -1.65 17.95
N ARG A 37 -6.84 -0.90 16.89
CA ARG A 37 -7.47 -1.13 15.58
C ARG A 37 -7.00 -2.44 14.94
N LEU A 38 -5.74 -2.82 15.12
CA LEU A 38 -5.25 -4.12 14.67
C LEU A 38 -5.98 -5.25 15.38
N GLU A 39 -6.18 -5.15 16.68
CA GLU A 39 -6.89 -6.20 17.45
C GLU A 39 -8.35 -6.34 16.98
N THR A 40 -9.04 -5.21 16.70
CA THR A 40 -10.38 -5.23 16.11
C THR A 40 -10.40 -5.97 14.79
N VAL A 41 -9.44 -5.70 13.90
CA VAL A 41 -9.33 -6.38 12.60
C VAL A 41 -8.96 -7.85 12.78
N ALA A 42 -8.04 -8.16 13.70
CA ALA A 42 -7.63 -9.54 13.98
C ALA A 42 -8.79 -10.39 14.53
N ALA A 43 -9.58 -9.84 15.45
CA ALA A 43 -10.78 -10.51 15.96
C ALA A 43 -11.75 -10.85 14.79
N ARG A 44 -11.99 -9.88 13.92
CA ARG A 44 -12.85 -10.11 12.74
C ARG A 44 -12.25 -11.12 11.76
N CYS A 45 -10.94 -11.15 11.55
CA CYS A 45 -10.28 -12.15 10.71
C CYS A 45 -10.47 -13.57 11.28
N ARG A 46 -10.36 -13.73 12.62
CA ARG A 46 -10.60 -15.03 13.29
C ARG A 46 -12.04 -15.51 13.08
N GLU A 47 -13.03 -14.62 13.20
CA GLU A 47 -14.44 -14.91 12.91
C GLU A 47 -14.69 -15.33 11.45
N LEU A 48 -13.92 -14.75 10.51
CA LEU A 48 -14.03 -15.05 9.08
C LEU A 48 -13.32 -16.36 8.68
N GLY A 49 -12.62 -17.02 9.61
CA GLY A 49 -12.03 -18.33 9.38
C GLY A 49 -10.52 -18.32 9.12
N ALA A 50 -9.82 -17.23 9.45
CA ALA A 50 -8.36 -17.24 9.46
C ALA A 50 -7.84 -18.34 10.39
N GLU A 51 -6.84 -19.11 9.96
CA GLU A 51 -6.26 -20.16 10.79
C GLU A 51 -5.52 -19.60 11.99
N GLU A 52 -4.76 -18.53 11.74
CA GLU A 52 -4.00 -17.82 12.77
C GLU A 52 -3.94 -16.34 12.43
N VAL A 53 -4.02 -15.48 13.45
CA VAL A 53 -3.84 -14.04 13.28
C VAL A 53 -2.96 -13.50 14.39
N THR A 54 -1.80 -12.99 14.02
CA THR A 54 -0.85 -12.32 14.90
C THR A 54 -0.74 -10.84 14.53
N ILE A 55 -0.79 -9.97 15.51
CA ILE A 55 -0.62 -8.54 15.30
C ILE A 55 0.81 -8.10 15.65
N PHE A 56 1.33 -7.17 14.85
CA PHE A 56 2.64 -6.54 15.02
C PHE A 56 2.46 -5.02 14.99
N PRO A 57 2.07 -4.39 16.12
CA PRO A 57 1.98 -2.93 16.21
C PRO A 57 3.36 -2.32 15.98
N PHE A 58 3.49 -1.46 14.96
CA PHE A 58 4.77 -0.88 14.59
C PHE A 58 4.58 0.45 13.86
N ASP A 59 5.40 1.47 14.21
CA ASP A 59 5.48 2.73 13.48
C ASP A 59 6.53 2.62 12.38
N LEU A 60 6.09 2.63 11.13
CA LEU A 60 6.96 2.50 9.95
C LEU A 60 7.85 3.73 9.69
N THR A 61 7.82 4.76 10.53
CA THR A 61 8.85 5.82 10.55
C THR A 61 10.13 5.37 11.25
N CYS A 62 10.08 4.30 12.05
CA CYS A 62 11.22 3.74 12.79
C CYS A 62 11.97 2.72 11.94
N LEU A 63 12.75 3.20 10.94
CA LEU A 63 13.43 2.31 9.98
C LEU A 63 14.41 1.34 10.65
N ASP A 64 15.11 1.74 11.69
CA ASP A 64 16.08 0.89 12.42
C ASP A 64 15.44 -0.36 13.05
N GLY A 65 14.13 -0.36 13.28
CA GLY A 65 13.39 -1.50 13.82
C GLY A 65 12.82 -2.46 12.76
N ILE A 66 12.93 -2.12 11.47
CA ILE A 66 12.27 -2.88 10.40
C ILE A 66 12.88 -4.27 10.21
N ASP A 67 14.18 -4.42 10.36
CA ASP A 67 14.83 -5.73 10.24
C ASP A 67 14.33 -6.68 11.31
N ASN A 68 14.29 -6.23 12.59
CA ASN A 68 13.72 -7.00 13.69
C ASN A 68 12.23 -7.32 13.48
N LEU A 69 11.44 -6.35 13.01
CA LEU A 69 10.04 -6.58 12.68
C LEU A 69 9.91 -7.68 11.60
N THR A 70 10.72 -7.59 10.56
CA THR A 70 10.69 -8.53 9.43
C THR A 70 11.05 -9.96 9.88
N ASP A 71 12.06 -10.09 10.75
CA ASP A 71 12.47 -11.37 11.32
C ASP A 71 11.38 -11.96 12.22
N ASN A 72 10.83 -11.16 13.13
CA ASN A 72 9.77 -11.59 14.03
C ASN A 72 8.51 -12.05 13.28
N VAL A 73 8.12 -11.34 12.22
CA VAL A 73 6.96 -11.73 11.40
C VAL A 73 7.26 -13.01 10.62
N TRP A 74 8.47 -13.13 10.06
CA TRP A 74 8.89 -14.33 9.36
C TRP A 74 8.83 -15.56 10.24
N ASP A 75 9.36 -15.46 11.46
CA ASP A 75 9.42 -16.57 12.42
C ASP A 75 8.02 -16.94 12.94
N ALA A 76 7.19 -15.95 13.27
CA ALA A 76 5.82 -16.19 13.74
C ALA A 76 4.97 -16.91 12.71
N LEU A 77 5.10 -16.58 11.42
CA LEU A 77 4.39 -17.27 10.34
C LEU A 77 5.06 -18.56 9.87
N GLY A 78 6.27 -18.89 10.34
CA GLY A 78 7.08 -19.99 9.79
C GLY A 78 7.43 -19.79 8.32
N GLY A 79 7.58 -18.52 7.91
CA GLY A 79 7.81 -18.06 6.55
C GLY A 79 6.61 -17.35 5.93
N ILE A 80 6.86 -16.52 4.92
CA ILE A 80 5.87 -15.64 4.30
C ILE A 80 5.71 -16.00 2.83
N ASP A 81 4.50 -16.37 2.42
CA ASP A 81 4.17 -16.62 1.01
C ASP A 81 3.81 -15.33 0.27
N ILE A 82 3.10 -14.41 0.97
CA ILE A 82 2.66 -13.13 0.42
C ILE A 82 2.95 -12.02 1.41
N VAL A 83 3.65 -10.96 0.98
CA VAL A 83 3.71 -9.70 1.72
C VAL A 83 2.95 -8.60 0.96
N MET A 84 2.04 -7.91 1.66
CA MET A 84 1.34 -6.73 1.14
C MET A 84 1.89 -5.47 1.80
N LEU A 85 2.72 -4.75 1.08
CA LEU A 85 3.29 -3.45 1.45
C LEU A 85 2.27 -2.35 1.12
N ASN A 86 1.26 -2.21 2.00
CA ASN A 86 0.10 -1.38 1.75
C ASN A 86 0.04 -0.11 2.61
N ALA A 87 0.81 -0.04 3.70
CA ALA A 87 0.86 1.14 4.55
C ALA A 87 1.20 2.41 3.77
N GLY A 88 0.60 3.51 4.15
CA GLY A 88 0.91 4.80 3.54
C GLY A 88 0.07 5.94 4.07
N ILE A 89 0.63 7.13 4.01
CA ILE A 89 -0.01 8.40 4.36
C ILE A 89 -0.04 9.34 3.16
N SER A 90 -0.93 10.31 3.19
CA SER A 90 -1.08 11.33 2.13
C SER A 90 -0.95 12.74 2.71
N GLN A 91 -1.03 13.77 1.85
CA GLN A 91 -1.03 15.18 2.24
C GLN A 91 -2.14 15.95 1.51
N ARG A 92 -2.45 17.15 2.03
CA ARG A 92 -3.33 18.15 1.42
C ARG A 92 -2.71 19.55 1.60
N THR A 93 -1.59 19.77 0.88
CA THR A 93 -0.81 21.03 0.96
C THR A 93 -0.34 21.43 -0.43
N ASN A 94 -0.25 22.73 -0.69
CA ASN A 94 0.45 23.25 -1.88
C ASN A 94 1.94 22.92 -1.81
N VAL A 95 2.63 22.97 -2.93
CA VAL A 95 4.08 22.68 -2.98
C VAL A 95 4.87 23.62 -2.06
N GLU A 96 4.54 24.91 -2.08
CA GLU A 96 5.19 25.96 -1.27
C GLU A 96 4.95 25.78 0.25
N ASP A 97 3.79 25.27 0.65
CA ASP A 97 3.40 25.03 2.05
C ASP A 97 3.88 23.64 2.57
N THR A 98 4.42 22.80 1.71
CA THR A 98 4.88 21.46 2.09
C THR A 98 6.28 21.52 2.64
N SER A 99 6.44 21.36 3.95
CA SER A 99 7.76 21.33 4.58
C SER A 99 8.59 20.11 4.15
N MET A 100 9.92 20.25 4.15
CA MET A 100 10.81 19.11 3.88
C MET A 100 10.70 18.00 4.92
N GLU A 101 10.33 18.34 6.16
CA GLU A 101 10.02 17.35 7.20
C GLU A 101 8.81 16.49 6.80
N MET A 102 7.73 17.11 6.32
CA MET A 102 6.56 16.40 5.81
C MET A 102 6.92 15.51 4.62
N VAL A 103 7.74 16.00 3.68
CA VAL A 103 8.22 15.20 2.54
C VAL A 103 9.00 13.98 3.03
N ARG A 104 9.94 14.16 3.97
CA ARG A 104 10.70 13.05 4.56
C ARG A 104 9.79 12.04 5.24
N LYS A 105 8.88 12.47 6.11
CA LYS A 105 7.92 11.58 6.79
C LYS A 105 7.09 10.75 5.82
N ILE A 106 6.61 11.37 4.73
CA ILE A 106 5.86 10.65 3.68
C ILE A 106 6.77 9.65 2.97
N MET A 107 8.01 10.00 2.67
CA MET A 107 8.96 9.09 2.04
C MET A 107 9.34 7.94 2.96
N GLU A 108 9.53 8.17 4.26
CA GLU A 108 9.82 7.11 5.23
C GLU A 108 8.74 6.02 5.20
N ILE A 109 7.49 6.41 5.39
CA ILE A 109 6.38 5.45 5.47
C ILE A 109 6.06 4.84 4.11
N ASN A 110 5.99 5.67 3.06
CA ASN A 110 5.45 5.23 1.77
C ASN A 110 6.48 4.55 0.88
N TYR A 111 7.78 4.81 1.07
CA TYR A 111 8.86 4.32 0.21
C TYR A 111 9.94 3.58 0.97
N PHE A 112 10.62 4.19 1.95
CA PHE A 112 11.75 3.55 2.60
C PHE A 112 11.34 2.31 3.42
N ALA A 113 10.26 2.38 4.18
CA ALA A 113 9.77 1.24 4.94
C ALA A 113 9.40 0.02 4.06
N PRO A 114 8.56 0.15 3.00
CA PRO A 114 8.29 -0.98 2.12
C PRO A 114 9.54 -1.50 1.38
N VAL A 115 10.50 -0.63 1.04
CA VAL A 115 11.78 -1.04 0.46
C VAL A 115 12.61 -1.84 1.46
N ALA A 116 12.73 -1.39 2.71
CA ALA A 116 13.48 -2.08 3.75
C ALA A 116 12.86 -3.46 4.04
N ILE A 117 11.54 -3.55 4.21
CA ILE A 117 10.84 -4.82 4.41
C ILE A 117 11.09 -5.77 3.22
N ALA A 118 10.94 -5.28 1.98
CA ALA A 118 11.18 -6.11 0.80
C ALA A 118 12.61 -6.64 0.78
N LYS A 119 13.61 -5.78 1.02
CA LYS A 119 15.03 -6.18 1.07
C LYS A 119 15.31 -7.23 2.14
N GLY A 120 14.75 -7.09 3.34
CA GLY A 120 14.90 -8.07 4.43
C GLY A 120 14.27 -9.44 4.10
N LEU A 121 13.16 -9.44 3.31
CA LEU A 121 12.49 -10.67 2.91
C LEU A 121 13.15 -11.38 1.72
N LEU A 122 13.81 -10.67 0.81
CA LEU A 122 14.34 -11.25 -0.43
C LEU A 122 15.24 -12.47 -0.22
N PRO A 123 16.26 -12.46 0.68
CA PRO A 123 17.10 -13.63 0.90
C PRO A 123 16.30 -14.83 1.42
N LYS A 124 15.38 -14.58 2.36
CA LYS A 124 14.57 -15.61 3.01
C LYS A 124 13.56 -16.25 2.04
N MET A 125 12.86 -15.42 1.26
CA MET A 125 11.93 -15.89 0.23
C MET A 125 12.66 -16.63 -0.89
N SER A 126 13.79 -16.10 -1.38
CA SER A 126 14.58 -16.76 -2.43
C SER A 126 15.08 -18.12 -2.00
N ALA A 127 15.55 -18.27 -0.75
CA ALA A 127 16.01 -19.55 -0.21
C ALA A 127 14.88 -20.61 -0.12
N ARG A 128 13.61 -20.17 0.01
CA ARG A 128 12.41 -21.04 -0.03
C ARG A 128 11.87 -21.32 -1.43
N GLY A 129 12.52 -20.83 -2.48
CA GLY A 129 12.07 -21.01 -3.86
C GLY A 129 11.11 -19.92 -4.36
N GLY A 130 10.94 -18.84 -3.62
CA GLY A 130 10.19 -17.68 -4.05
C GLY A 130 9.13 -17.18 -3.07
N GLY A 131 8.31 -16.24 -3.54
CA GLY A 131 7.23 -15.62 -2.80
C GLY A 131 6.60 -14.46 -3.58
N LYS A 132 5.51 -13.91 -3.06
CA LYS A 132 4.77 -12.82 -3.71
C LYS A 132 4.89 -11.53 -2.91
N ILE A 133 5.25 -10.45 -3.57
CA ILE A 133 5.34 -9.11 -2.99
C ILE A 133 4.33 -8.22 -3.70
N ALA A 134 3.31 -7.74 -2.96
CA ALA A 134 2.37 -6.76 -3.46
C ALA A 134 2.70 -5.40 -2.87
N VAL A 135 2.85 -4.36 -3.69
CA VAL A 135 3.11 -3.00 -3.22
C VAL A 135 2.00 -2.04 -3.66
N THR A 136 1.42 -1.32 -2.71
CA THR A 136 0.34 -0.36 -2.98
C THR A 136 0.90 1.00 -3.36
N THR A 137 0.79 1.32 -4.65
CA THR A 137 1.09 2.65 -5.21
C THR A 137 -0.18 3.51 -5.25
N SER A 138 -0.42 4.24 -6.32
CA SER A 138 -1.62 5.04 -6.60
C SER A 138 -1.59 5.51 -8.04
N ILE A 139 -2.72 5.94 -8.60
CA ILE A 139 -2.72 6.75 -9.83
C ILE A 139 -1.89 8.04 -9.67
N ALA A 140 -1.74 8.55 -8.43
CA ALA A 140 -0.83 9.65 -8.13
C ALA A 140 0.67 9.28 -8.25
N GLY A 141 1.00 7.99 -8.41
CA GLY A 141 2.30 7.49 -8.83
C GLY A 141 2.47 7.37 -10.35
N ARG A 142 1.45 7.72 -11.13
CA ARG A 142 1.48 7.73 -12.62
C ARG A 142 1.45 9.14 -13.19
N PHE A 143 0.89 10.09 -12.46
CA PHE A 143 0.92 11.52 -12.80
C PHE A 143 0.84 12.36 -11.53
N GLY A 144 1.40 13.59 -11.59
CA GLY A 144 1.35 14.52 -10.46
C GLY A 144 -0.07 14.98 -10.15
N PHE A 145 -0.42 15.00 -8.87
CA PHE A 145 -1.75 15.38 -8.39
C PHE A 145 -1.63 16.66 -7.56
N PRO A 146 -2.49 17.68 -7.76
CA PRO A 146 -2.49 18.88 -6.94
C PRO A 146 -2.62 18.55 -5.44
N LEU A 147 -1.99 19.32 -4.59
CA LEU A 147 -1.93 19.20 -3.14
C LEU A 147 -1.30 17.89 -2.61
N ARG A 148 -0.56 17.16 -3.44
CA ARG A 148 0.00 15.84 -3.10
C ARG A 148 1.44 15.65 -3.59
N CYS A 149 2.28 16.69 -3.57
CA CYS A 149 3.64 16.62 -4.13
C CYS A 149 4.48 15.50 -3.49
N GLY A 150 4.62 15.45 -2.16
CA GLY A 150 5.37 14.40 -1.46
C GLY A 150 4.74 13.02 -1.63
N TYR A 151 3.40 12.95 -1.55
CA TYR A 151 2.67 11.70 -1.79
C TYR A 151 2.90 11.16 -3.21
N SER A 152 2.72 12.01 -4.23
CA SER A 152 2.96 11.60 -5.61
C SER A 152 4.39 11.14 -5.80
N SER A 153 5.38 11.89 -5.31
CA SER A 153 6.79 11.53 -5.39
C SER A 153 7.07 10.16 -4.77
N SER A 154 6.55 9.89 -3.56
CA SER A 154 6.74 8.59 -2.91
C SER A 154 6.12 7.44 -3.70
N LYS A 155 4.94 7.64 -4.30
CA LYS A 155 4.26 6.61 -5.09
C LYS A 155 4.91 6.40 -6.47
N PHE A 156 5.54 7.42 -7.06
CA PHE A 156 6.40 7.25 -8.24
C PHE A 156 7.67 6.47 -7.93
N ALA A 157 8.33 6.76 -6.81
CA ALA A 157 9.55 6.07 -6.40
C ALA A 157 9.36 4.55 -6.27
N LEU A 158 8.20 4.09 -5.79
CA LEU A 158 7.87 2.67 -5.69
C LEU A 158 7.90 1.95 -7.04
N TYR A 159 7.47 2.61 -8.13
CA TYR A 159 7.56 1.99 -9.46
C TYR A 159 9.00 1.68 -9.83
N GLY A 160 9.91 2.64 -9.70
CA GLY A 160 11.32 2.42 -10.03
C GLY A 160 11.91 1.24 -9.27
N PHE A 161 11.72 1.19 -7.96
CA PHE A 161 12.28 0.12 -7.14
C PHE A 161 11.64 -1.25 -7.42
N PHE A 162 10.30 -1.34 -7.42
CA PHE A 162 9.62 -2.64 -7.50
C PHE A 162 9.58 -3.22 -8.92
N GLU A 163 9.65 -2.40 -9.97
CA GLU A 163 9.87 -2.86 -11.34
C GLU A 163 11.28 -3.44 -11.50
N THR A 164 12.30 -2.80 -10.91
CA THR A 164 13.68 -3.32 -10.89
C THR A 164 13.75 -4.64 -10.13
N LEU A 165 13.19 -4.69 -8.91
CA LEU A 165 13.13 -5.92 -8.12
C LEU A 165 12.45 -7.07 -8.87
N GLN A 166 11.35 -6.78 -9.56
CA GLN A 166 10.64 -7.77 -10.37
C GLN A 166 11.53 -8.35 -11.49
N ALA A 167 12.34 -7.52 -12.13
CA ALA A 167 13.25 -7.95 -13.19
C ALA A 167 14.41 -8.79 -12.64
N GLU A 168 15.04 -8.34 -11.56
CA GLU A 168 16.22 -8.98 -10.98
C GLU A 168 15.90 -10.33 -10.31
N TYR A 169 14.78 -10.45 -9.61
CA TYR A 169 14.44 -11.61 -8.77
C TYR A 169 13.42 -12.57 -9.39
N TYR A 170 13.08 -12.37 -10.66
CA TYR A 170 12.11 -13.25 -11.35
C TYR A 170 12.56 -14.72 -11.33
N ASN A 171 13.84 -14.99 -11.62
CA ASN A 171 14.41 -16.34 -11.64
C ASN A 171 14.58 -16.94 -10.24
N ALA A 172 14.60 -16.13 -9.21
CA ALA A 172 14.58 -16.57 -7.81
C ALA A 172 13.17 -16.90 -7.30
N GLY A 173 12.18 -16.94 -8.18
CA GLY A 173 10.79 -17.26 -7.82
C GLY A 173 10.00 -16.10 -7.19
N ILE A 174 10.57 -14.89 -7.11
CA ILE A 174 9.85 -13.73 -6.56
C ILE A 174 8.89 -13.16 -7.61
N ARG A 175 7.66 -12.94 -7.21
CA ARG A 175 6.61 -12.34 -8.05
C ARG A 175 6.13 -11.03 -7.44
N VAL A 176 6.26 -9.95 -8.19
CA VAL A 176 5.84 -8.62 -7.74
C VAL A 176 4.52 -8.23 -8.40
N THR A 177 3.58 -7.75 -7.60
CA THR A 177 2.34 -7.11 -8.07
C THR A 177 2.32 -5.66 -7.62
N ILE A 178 2.44 -4.73 -8.55
CA ILE A 178 2.29 -3.30 -8.28
C ILE A 178 0.80 -2.97 -8.34
N VAL A 179 0.22 -2.65 -7.19
CA VAL A 179 -1.19 -2.28 -7.06
C VAL A 179 -1.32 -0.77 -7.21
N CYS A 180 -2.11 -0.31 -8.17
CA CYS A 180 -2.30 1.11 -8.48
C CYS A 180 -3.77 1.52 -8.24
N PRO A 181 -4.15 1.88 -7.00
CA PRO A 181 -5.50 2.34 -6.73
C PRO A 181 -5.77 3.74 -7.31
N GLY A 182 -6.98 3.91 -7.83
CA GLY A 182 -7.59 5.19 -8.07
C GLY A 182 -8.32 5.70 -6.83
N ARG A 183 -9.63 5.90 -6.95
CA ARG A 183 -10.50 6.35 -5.85
C ARG A 183 -11.12 5.14 -5.16
N VAL A 184 -10.66 4.86 -3.93
CA VAL A 184 -11.20 3.81 -3.07
C VAL A 184 -11.67 4.42 -1.77
N GLN A 185 -12.87 4.07 -1.30
CA GLN A 185 -13.47 4.56 -0.05
C GLN A 185 -12.64 4.11 1.15
N THR A 186 -11.75 4.98 1.62
CA THR A 186 -10.87 4.77 2.77
C THR A 186 -10.68 6.09 3.52
N ASN A 187 -10.18 6.03 4.73
CA ASN A 187 -9.92 7.22 5.53
C ASN A 187 -8.62 7.96 5.19
N ILE A 188 -7.91 7.59 4.12
CA ILE A 188 -6.61 8.19 3.76
C ILE A 188 -6.68 9.71 3.56
N SER A 189 -7.80 10.25 3.06
CA SER A 189 -7.98 11.69 2.91
C SER A 189 -8.18 12.40 4.25
N ARG A 190 -8.91 11.78 5.18
CA ARG A 190 -9.11 12.33 6.54
C ARG A 190 -7.81 12.40 7.33
N TYR A 191 -6.96 11.38 7.20
CA TYR A 191 -5.66 11.30 7.87
C TYR A 191 -4.51 11.93 7.07
N ALA A 192 -4.80 12.52 5.89
CA ALA A 192 -3.81 13.24 5.11
C ALA A 192 -3.26 14.44 5.93
N LEU A 193 -1.98 14.71 5.82
CA LEU A 193 -1.34 15.80 6.53
C LEU A 193 -1.70 17.16 5.90
N ASP A 194 -2.16 18.10 6.70
CA ASP A 194 -2.31 19.51 6.33
C ASP A 194 -0.96 20.26 6.44
N LYS A 195 -0.93 21.56 6.13
CA LYS A 195 0.29 22.37 6.21
C LYS A 195 0.90 22.47 7.62
N GLY A 196 0.12 22.18 8.66
CA GLY A 196 0.58 22.13 10.04
C GLY A 196 1.03 20.73 10.47
N GLY A 197 1.04 19.75 9.56
CA GLY A 197 1.37 18.35 9.87
C GLY A 197 0.27 17.61 10.63
N LYS A 198 -0.93 18.21 10.77
CA LYS A 198 -2.09 17.62 11.44
C LYS A 198 -3.00 16.87 10.45
N PRO A 199 -3.85 15.95 10.93
CA PRO A 199 -4.84 15.31 10.08
C PRO A 199 -5.79 16.33 9.45
N HIS A 200 -5.99 16.24 8.13
CA HIS A 200 -6.91 17.10 7.37
C HIS A 200 -8.37 17.03 7.84
N GLY A 201 -8.80 15.90 8.39
CA GLY A 201 -10.12 15.73 9.00
C GLY A 201 -11.28 15.54 8.01
N VAL A 202 -11.11 15.92 6.74
CA VAL A 202 -12.18 15.92 5.73
C VAL A 202 -12.02 14.77 4.74
N MET A 203 -13.16 14.17 4.36
CA MET A 203 -13.21 13.17 3.29
C MET A 203 -13.31 13.87 1.93
N ASP A 204 -12.36 13.62 1.03
CA ASP A 204 -12.46 14.12 -0.34
C ASP A 204 -13.73 13.57 -1.02
N PRO A 205 -14.56 14.40 -1.70
CA PRO A 205 -15.75 13.93 -2.39
C PRO A 205 -15.45 12.83 -3.44
N GLY A 206 -14.31 12.95 -4.12
CA GLY A 206 -13.87 11.94 -5.06
C GLY A 206 -13.53 10.60 -4.41
N GLN A 207 -13.04 10.61 -3.18
CA GLN A 207 -12.74 9.40 -2.41
C GLN A 207 -14.04 8.74 -1.92
N ALA A 208 -14.99 9.55 -1.42
CA ALA A 208 -16.30 9.08 -0.98
C ALA A 208 -17.11 8.38 -2.10
N GLY A 209 -17.01 8.88 -3.33
CA GLY A 209 -17.66 8.28 -4.51
C GLY A 209 -16.85 7.16 -5.19
N GLY A 210 -15.74 6.74 -4.59
CA GLY A 210 -14.85 5.72 -5.15
C GLY A 210 -15.40 4.29 -5.08
N MET A 211 -14.56 3.33 -5.47
CA MET A 211 -14.79 1.91 -5.25
C MET A 211 -14.78 1.60 -3.74
N THR A 212 -15.57 0.65 -3.25
CA THR A 212 -15.48 0.24 -1.85
C THR A 212 -14.17 -0.51 -1.58
N ALA A 213 -13.70 -0.53 -0.33
CA ALA A 213 -12.48 -1.23 0.05
C ALA A 213 -12.58 -2.74 -0.22
N GLU A 214 -13.75 -3.35 0.02
CA GLU A 214 -14.02 -4.77 -0.23
C GLU A 214 -13.96 -5.09 -1.72
N ALA A 215 -14.53 -4.23 -2.59
CA ALA A 215 -14.45 -4.40 -4.03
C ALA A 215 -12.99 -4.27 -4.53
N ALA A 216 -12.24 -3.34 -3.96
CA ALA A 216 -10.81 -3.19 -4.26
C ALA A 216 -10.02 -4.41 -3.81
N ALA A 217 -10.25 -4.92 -2.60
CA ALA A 217 -9.59 -6.10 -2.06
C ALA A 217 -9.80 -7.33 -2.97
N ARG A 218 -11.03 -7.56 -3.45
CA ARG A 218 -11.31 -8.66 -4.41
C ARG A 218 -10.48 -8.57 -5.69
N VAL A 219 -10.28 -7.37 -6.22
CA VAL A 219 -9.44 -7.16 -7.42
C VAL A 219 -7.97 -7.40 -7.09
N ILE A 220 -7.51 -6.88 -5.95
CA ILE A 220 -6.11 -6.96 -5.52
C ILE A 220 -5.70 -8.40 -5.22
N THR A 221 -6.44 -9.12 -4.36
CA THR A 221 -6.09 -10.50 -3.97
C THR A 221 -6.12 -11.44 -5.18
N ARG A 222 -7.10 -11.26 -6.10
CA ARG A 222 -7.13 -11.98 -7.36
C ARG A 222 -5.94 -11.67 -8.28
N ALA A 223 -5.48 -10.42 -8.31
CA ALA A 223 -4.31 -10.02 -9.10
C ALA A 223 -3.02 -10.62 -8.55
N ILE A 224 -2.85 -10.64 -7.22
CA ILE A 224 -1.72 -11.27 -6.52
C ILE A 224 -1.72 -12.79 -6.77
N ALA A 225 -2.88 -13.44 -6.64
CA ALA A 225 -3.02 -14.88 -6.92
C ALA A 225 -2.60 -15.21 -8.35
N LYS A 226 -2.98 -14.38 -9.34
CA LYS A 226 -2.66 -14.53 -10.77
C LYS A 226 -1.30 -13.93 -11.17
N GLU A 227 -0.48 -13.48 -10.23
CA GLU A 227 0.85 -12.91 -10.45
C GLU A 227 0.87 -11.76 -11.48
N LYS A 228 -0.18 -10.94 -11.49
CA LYS A 228 -0.24 -9.77 -12.36
C LYS A 228 0.83 -8.77 -11.93
N LYS A 229 1.65 -8.34 -12.88
CA LYS A 229 2.77 -7.41 -12.63
C LYS A 229 2.32 -6.01 -12.20
N ASP A 230 1.23 -5.52 -12.79
CA ASP A 230 0.65 -4.20 -12.54
C ASP A 230 -0.87 -4.30 -12.61
N VAL A 231 -1.57 -3.72 -11.64
CA VAL A 231 -3.03 -3.78 -11.59
C VAL A 231 -3.62 -2.42 -11.22
N LEU A 232 -4.43 -1.88 -12.12
CA LEU A 232 -5.23 -0.68 -11.86
C LEU A 232 -6.50 -1.07 -11.10
N VAL A 233 -6.76 -0.39 -9.97
CA VAL A 233 -7.90 -0.65 -9.09
C VAL A 233 -8.75 0.60 -8.94
N GLY A 234 -9.91 0.65 -9.59
CA GLY A 234 -10.75 1.84 -9.58
C GLY A 234 -11.80 1.81 -10.68
N ARG A 235 -12.27 2.98 -11.06
CA ARG A 235 -13.32 3.19 -12.06
C ARG A 235 -12.82 4.12 -13.17
N LYS A 236 -13.66 5.08 -13.59
CA LYS A 236 -13.40 6.01 -14.69
C LYS A 236 -12.15 6.91 -14.50
N GLU A 237 -11.74 7.18 -13.27
CA GLU A 237 -10.53 7.96 -12.97
C GLU A 237 -9.24 7.28 -13.47
N LEU A 238 -9.26 5.97 -13.69
CA LEU A 238 -8.15 5.22 -14.26
C LEU A 238 -7.82 5.63 -15.69
N LEU A 239 -8.79 6.25 -16.40
CA LEU A 239 -8.57 6.77 -17.75
C LEU A 239 -7.41 7.79 -17.81
N MET A 240 -7.20 8.55 -16.73
CA MET A 240 -6.09 9.50 -16.61
C MET A 240 -4.72 8.85 -16.73
N VAL A 241 -4.58 7.57 -16.33
CA VAL A 241 -3.32 6.81 -16.47
C VAL A 241 -3.01 6.59 -17.96
N TYR A 242 -4.01 6.21 -18.76
CA TYR A 242 -3.86 6.03 -20.20
C TYR A 242 -3.66 7.37 -20.91
N ILE A 243 -4.41 8.42 -20.54
CA ILE A 243 -4.20 9.77 -21.05
C ILE A 243 -2.76 10.23 -20.76
N LYS A 244 -2.23 10.00 -19.56
CA LYS A 244 -0.84 10.32 -19.24
C LYS A 244 0.15 9.57 -20.13
N ARG A 245 -0.12 8.30 -20.45
CA ARG A 245 0.77 7.45 -21.25
C ARG A 245 0.85 7.92 -22.72
N PHE A 246 -0.30 8.23 -23.32
CA PHE A 246 -0.40 8.49 -24.77
C PHE A 246 -0.51 9.98 -25.12
N PHE A 247 -1.04 10.80 -24.21
CA PHE A 247 -1.30 12.23 -24.40
C PHE A 247 -0.83 13.07 -23.19
N PRO A 248 0.50 13.12 -22.92
CA PRO A 248 1.03 13.75 -21.71
C PRO A 248 0.66 15.23 -21.57
N GLY A 249 0.60 15.98 -22.67
CA GLY A 249 0.17 17.38 -22.67
C GLY A 249 -1.30 17.56 -22.29
N LEU A 250 -2.19 16.69 -22.77
CA LEU A 250 -3.60 16.69 -22.37
C LEU A 250 -3.73 16.35 -20.88
N CYS A 251 -2.98 15.36 -20.39
CA CYS A 251 -2.96 15.01 -18.97
C CYS A 251 -2.56 16.21 -18.11
N ALA A 252 -1.50 16.94 -18.49
CA ALA A 252 -1.06 18.13 -17.76
C ALA A 252 -2.15 19.22 -17.72
N THR A 253 -2.88 19.42 -18.81
CA THR A 253 -3.99 20.36 -18.87
C THR A 253 -5.17 19.94 -17.99
N LEU A 254 -5.53 18.65 -18.02
CA LEU A 254 -6.62 18.11 -17.19
C LEU A 254 -6.24 18.10 -15.70
N ALA A 255 -4.99 17.78 -15.36
CA ALA A 255 -4.51 17.76 -13.98
C ALA A 255 -4.69 19.11 -13.26
N ARG A 256 -4.50 20.25 -13.97
CA ARG A 256 -4.75 21.60 -13.44
C ARG A 256 -6.22 21.83 -13.05
N LYS A 257 -7.16 21.10 -13.68
CA LYS A 257 -8.60 21.22 -13.43
C LYS A 257 -9.11 20.29 -12.33
N ILE A 258 -8.26 19.38 -11.84
CA ILE A 258 -8.63 18.48 -10.75
C ILE A 258 -8.80 19.32 -9.48
N LYS A 259 -10.01 19.31 -8.93
CA LYS A 259 -10.29 19.85 -7.60
C LYS A 259 -10.08 18.69 -6.60
N PRO A 260 -9.01 18.73 -5.79
CA PRO A 260 -8.71 17.63 -4.86
C PRO A 260 -9.57 17.65 -3.59
N MET A 261 -10.33 18.75 -3.38
CA MET A 261 -11.22 18.98 -2.24
C MET A 261 -12.62 19.36 -2.72
#